data_00b6f65dda35ae573d9dcd29882df9cf
#
_entry.id   00b6f65dda35ae573d9dcd29882df9cf
#
_cell.length_a   1.000
_cell.length_b   1.000
_cell.length_c   1.000
_cell.angle_alpha   90.00
_cell.angle_beta   90.00
_cell.angle_gamma   90.00
#
_symmetry.space_group_name_H-M   'P 1'
#
loop_
_entity.id
_entity.type
_entity.pdbx_description
1 polymer ?
#
loop_
_entity_poly.entity_id
_entity_poly.type
_entity_poly.pdbx_seq_one_letter_code
_entity_poly.pdbx_strand_id
1 'polypeptide(L)'
;QTDNSNLAKLCLATASSIGTSRALNVALIDVFQEYYEIEEDYFPVLGMSSIPGMILASESQNSCIVIGLEQHDGDYRYVGATIVHEGSHFMGLTHTTEPDGVSFDLFDDTPECRSDQYDLDASGEVEEHECLEVDSSNYMFWQGSGFIDNFIISDQQAWVIRSHPLLYTQHLYNK
;
A
#
# COMPACT_ATOMS: atom_id res chain seq x y z
N GLN A 1 -9.15 13.12 -8.20
CA GLN A 1 -8.11 12.50 -9.05
C GLN A 1 -6.77 13.02 -8.54
N THR A 2 -6.09 12.25 -7.70
CA THR A 2 -4.75 12.56 -7.22
C THR A 2 -3.84 12.84 -8.40
N ASP A 3 -3.11 13.95 -8.34
CA ASP A 3 -2.10 14.26 -9.36
C ASP A 3 -0.89 13.32 -9.18
N ASN A 4 -0.99 12.13 -9.74
CA ASN A 4 0.09 11.13 -9.76
C ASN A 4 1.37 11.62 -10.51
N SER A 5 1.38 12.87 -10.96
CA SER A 5 2.52 13.43 -11.70
C SER A 5 3.78 13.53 -10.84
N ASN A 6 3.65 13.77 -9.54
CA ASN A 6 4.78 13.89 -8.62
C ASN A 6 5.32 12.52 -8.23
N LEU A 7 4.46 11.55 -7.92
CA LEU A 7 4.87 10.16 -7.71
C LEU A 7 5.57 9.60 -8.94
N ALA A 8 5.00 9.80 -10.13
CA ALA A 8 5.60 9.36 -11.38
C ALA A 8 6.99 9.98 -11.64
N LYS A 9 7.17 11.27 -11.34
CA LYS A 9 8.47 11.94 -11.45
C LYS A 9 9.49 11.38 -10.45
N LEU A 10 9.08 11.10 -9.22
CA LEU A 10 9.94 10.53 -8.20
C LEU A 10 10.34 9.10 -8.56
N CYS A 11 9.39 8.28 -9.03
CA CYS A 11 9.67 6.93 -9.51
C CYS A 11 10.66 6.95 -10.69
N LEU A 12 10.50 7.87 -11.63
CA LEU A 12 11.42 8.02 -12.75
C LEU A 12 12.83 8.45 -12.30
N ALA A 13 12.94 9.36 -11.33
CA ALA A 13 14.20 9.81 -10.78
C ALA A 13 14.94 8.67 -10.05
N THR A 14 14.25 7.86 -9.28
CA THR A 14 14.84 6.70 -8.60
C THR A 14 15.25 5.62 -9.60
N ALA A 15 14.43 5.32 -10.61
CA ALA A 15 14.72 4.34 -11.64
C ALA A 15 15.99 4.72 -12.44
N SER A 16 16.17 5.99 -12.79
CA SER A 16 17.32 6.46 -13.55
C SER A 16 18.64 6.36 -12.79
N SER A 17 18.60 6.32 -11.45
CA SER A 17 19.80 6.21 -10.59
C SER A 17 20.27 4.77 -10.37
N ILE A 18 19.40 3.77 -10.55
CA ILE A 18 19.67 2.36 -10.16
C ILE A 18 20.01 1.46 -11.35
N GLY A 19 19.74 1.91 -12.59
CA GLY A 19 19.99 1.14 -13.81
C GLY A 19 18.84 0.18 -14.16
N THR A 20 19.07 -0.72 -15.11
CA THR A 20 18.06 -1.53 -15.79
C THR A 20 17.62 -2.80 -15.04
N SER A 21 17.69 -2.85 -13.73
CA SER A 21 17.28 -4.03 -12.98
C SER A 21 15.74 -4.14 -12.88
N ARG A 22 15.22 -5.35 -13.07
CA ARG A 22 13.82 -5.67 -12.82
C ARG A 22 13.60 -5.79 -11.31
N ALA A 23 13.37 -4.67 -10.67
CA ALA A 23 13.17 -4.60 -9.23
C ALA A 23 12.09 -3.57 -8.90
N LEU A 24 11.36 -3.80 -7.83
CA LEU A 24 10.54 -2.77 -7.21
C LEU A 24 11.47 -1.76 -6.55
N ASN A 25 11.36 -0.50 -6.94
CA ASN A 25 12.12 0.57 -6.32
C ASN A 25 11.36 1.08 -5.09
N VAL A 26 12.06 1.23 -3.98
CA VAL A 26 11.52 1.84 -2.77
C VAL A 26 12.20 3.18 -2.56
N ALA A 27 11.43 4.27 -2.62
CA ALA A 27 11.91 5.61 -2.32
C ALA A 27 11.56 5.95 -0.87
N LEU A 28 12.58 6.14 -0.05
CA LEU A 28 12.42 6.66 1.31
C LEU A 28 12.67 8.17 1.28
N ILE A 29 11.71 8.94 1.74
CA ILE A 29 11.79 10.41 1.78
C ILE A 29 11.42 10.91 3.17
N ASP A 30 11.92 12.08 3.56
CA ASP A 30 11.67 12.59 4.91
C ASP A 30 10.17 12.84 5.14
N VAL A 31 9.54 13.62 4.27
CA VAL A 31 8.12 14.00 4.36
C VAL A 31 7.41 13.61 3.08
N PHE A 32 6.27 12.96 3.21
CA PHE A 32 5.36 12.70 2.12
C PHE A 32 3.97 13.20 2.47
N GLN A 33 3.42 14.07 1.63
CA GLN A 33 2.12 14.71 1.86
C GLN A 33 1.29 14.68 0.58
N GLU A 34 0.01 14.43 0.72
CA GLU A 34 -0.96 14.50 -0.35
C GLU A 34 -1.85 15.73 -0.16
N TYR A 35 -2.15 16.45 -1.25
CA TYR A 35 -3.03 17.59 -1.22
C TYR A 35 -4.46 17.15 -1.47
N TYR A 36 -5.34 17.48 -0.56
CA TYR A 36 -6.78 17.23 -0.67
C TYR A 36 -7.52 18.51 -1.07
N GLU A 37 -8.14 18.49 -2.26
CA GLU A 37 -8.84 19.64 -2.82
C GLU A 37 -10.07 20.09 -2.00
N ILE A 38 -10.69 19.15 -1.27
CA ILE A 38 -11.91 19.42 -0.49
C ILE A 38 -11.57 20.25 0.76
N GLU A 39 -10.50 19.91 1.44
CA GLU A 39 -10.02 20.59 2.65
C GLU A 39 -9.08 21.75 2.33
N GLU A 40 -8.63 21.88 1.09
CA GLU A 40 -7.61 22.85 0.66
C GLU A 40 -6.32 22.79 1.51
N ASP A 41 -5.93 21.58 1.96
CA ASP A 41 -4.78 21.38 2.84
C ASP A 41 -3.96 20.12 2.44
N TYR A 42 -2.77 20.00 3.06
CA TYR A 42 -1.87 18.88 2.87
C TYR A 42 -1.92 17.96 4.07
N PHE A 43 -2.17 16.66 3.81
CA PHE A 43 -2.19 15.64 4.84
C PHE A 43 -0.97 14.72 4.69
N PRO A 44 -0.34 14.34 5.82
CA PRO A 44 0.77 13.39 5.80
C PRO A 44 0.27 12.01 5.38
N VAL A 45 1.04 11.36 4.51
CA VAL A 45 0.77 10.01 4.01
C VAL A 45 1.92 9.10 4.37
N LEU A 46 1.62 7.92 4.92
CA LEU A 46 2.63 6.92 5.32
C LEU A 46 3.42 6.41 4.10
N GLY A 47 2.71 6.08 3.05
CA GLY A 47 3.29 5.56 1.82
C GLY A 47 2.33 5.68 0.64
N MET A 48 2.83 5.37 -0.53
CA MET A 48 2.04 5.29 -1.75
C MET A 48 2.71 4.35 -2.74
N SER A 49 1.90 3.54 -3.39
CA SER A 49 2.33 2.67 -4.47
C SER A 49 1.98 3.24 -5.84
N SER A 50 2.83 2.96 -6.81
CA SER A 50 2.45 3.11 -8.21
C SER A 50 1.39 2.07 -8.62
N ILE A 51 0.67 2.35 -9.70
CA ILE A 51 -0.47 1.53 -10.17
C ILE A 51 -0.13 0.04 -10.22
N PRO A 52 -0.99 -0.83 -9.66
CA PRO A 52 -0.78 -2.27 -9.62
C PRO A 52 -0.62 -2.90 -11.01
N GLY A 53 0.15 -3.97 -11.09
CA GLY A 53 0.21 -4.84 -12.27
C GLY A 53 1.11 -4.40 -13.41
N MET A 54 1.80 -3.28 -13.32
CA MET A 54 2.77 -2.89 -14.35
C MET A 54 4.12 -3.55 -14.06
N ILE A 55 4.38 -4.63 -14.78
CA ILE A 55 5.73 -5.17 -14.83
C ILE A 55 6.52 -4.22 -15.63
N LEU A 56 7.43 -3.53 -15.08
CA LEU A 56 8.43 -3.11 -15.97
C LEU A 56 9.63 -2.46 -15.43
N ALA A 57 10.52 -2.74 -16.19
CA ALA A 57 11.74 -2.01 -16.46
C ALA A 57 11.86 -0.69 -15.68
N SER A 58 12.98 -0.52 -15.09
CA SER A 58 13.51 0.68 -14.44
C SER A 58 13.27 2.04 -15.16
N GLU A 59 12.69 2.03 -16.34
CA GLU A 59 12.32 3.22 -17.12
C GLU A 59 10.82 3.56 -17.04
N SER A 60 10.03 2.75 -16.32
CA SER A 60 8.60 2.98 -16.16
C SER A 60 8.35 3.89 -14.96
N GLN A 61 7.59 4.94 -15.17
CA GLN A 61 7.08 5.84 -14.13
C GLN A 61 6.23 5.11 -13.06
N ASN A 62 5.95 3.83 -13.26
CA ASN A 62 5.02 3.02 -12.49
C ASN A 62 5.71 1.86 -11.76
N SER A 63 6.98 1.96 -11.45
CA SER A 63 7.76 0.88 -10.82
C SER A 63 8.39 1.31 -9.50
N CYS A 64 7.66 2.02 -8.67
CA CYS A 64 8.15 2.32 -7.33
C CYS A 64 7.03 2.45 -6.30
N ILE A 65 7.47 2.36 -5.05
CA ILE A 65 6.69 2.79 -3.88
C ILE A 65 7.46 3.90 -3.19
N VAL A 66 6.74 4.80 -2.53
CA VAL A 66 7.30 5.92 -1.77
C VAL A 66 6.86 5.80 -0.32
N ILE A 67 7.77 6.01 0.61
CA ILE A 67 7.51 5.96 2.05
C ILE A 67 7.98 7.27 2.68
N GLY A 68 7.09 7.94 3.44
CA GLY A 68 7.41 9.13 4.24
C GLY A 68 7.95 8.72 5.61
N LEU A 69 9.17 9.08 5.94
CA LEU A 69 9.82 8.64 7.18
C LEU A 69 9.33 9.38 8.42
N GLU A 70 8.95 10.66 8.29
CA GLU A 70 8.51 11.49 9.42
C GLU A 70 7.28 10.91 10.11
N GLN A 71 6.35 10.35 9.35
CA GLN A 71 5.10 9.78 9.85
C GLN A 71 5.29 8.48 10.66
N HIS A 72 6.49 7.93 10.65
CA HIS A 72 6.81 6.68 11.34
C HIS A 72 7.54 6.88 12.68
N ASP A 73 7.72 8.12 13.14
CA ASP A 73 8.35 8.48 14.41
C ASP A 73 9.69 7.75 14.69
N GLY A 74 10.41 7.39 13.64
CA GLY A 74 11.67 6.64 13.73
C GLY A 74 11.51 5.14 14.02
N ASP A 75 10.28 4.60 14.03
CA ASP A 75 10.07 3.15 14.14
C ASP A 75 10.29 2.46 12.78
N TYR A 76 11.47 1.87 12.62
CA TYR A 76 11.83 1.15 11.40
C TYR A 76 11.01 -0.11 11.14
N ARG A 77 10.34 -0.68 12.16
CA ARG A 77 9.44 -1.81 11.97
C ARG A 77 8.17 -1.33 11.30
N TYR A 78 7.68 -0.16 11.72
CA TYR A 78 6.52 0.46 11.09
C TYR A 78 6.84 0.86 9.63
N VAL A 79 8.01 1.45 9.37
CA VAL A 79 8.49 1.66 7.98
C VAL A 79 8.47 0.35 7.19
N GLY A 80 8.95 -0.75 7.77
CA GLY A 80 8.93 -2.08 7.15
C GLY A 80 7.53 -2.58 6.83
N ALA A 81 6.57 -2.39 7.75
CA ALA A 81 5.17 -2.75 7.55
C ALA A 81 4.55 -1.95 6.39
N THR A 82 4.79 -0.63 6.36
CA THR A 82 4.33 0.24 5.26
C THR A 82 4.95 -0.17 3.92
N ILE A 83 6.23 -0.54 3.88
CA ILE A 83 6.86 -1.07 2.65
C ILE A 83 6.15 -2.34 2.17
N VAL A 84 5.76 -3.24 3.08
CA VAL A 84 5.03 -4.46 2.72
C VAL A 84 3.64 -4.11 2.21
N HIS A 85 2.92 -3.20 2.86
CA HIS A 85 1.61 -2.73 2.46
C HIS A 85 1.65 -2.14 1.03
N GLU A 86 2.50 -1.14 0.80
CA GLU A 86 2.65 -0.51 -0.51
C GLU A 86 3.18 -1.46 -1.59
N GLY A 87 4.09 -2.36 -1.20
CA GLY A 87 4.57 -3.42 -2.08
C GLY A 87 3.47 -4.39 -2.49
N SER A 88 2.52 -4.64 -1.60
CA SER A 88 1.35 -5.48 -1.88
C SER A 88 0.37 -4.80 -2.84
N HIS A 89 0.15 -3.50 -2.72
CA HIS A 89 -0.56 -2.71 -3.72
C HIS A 89 0.12 -2.80 -5.09
N PHE A 90 1.44 -2.63 -5.12
CA PHE A 90 2.21 -2.80 -6.35
C PHE A 90 2.01 -4.18 -6.99
N MET A 91 1.86 -5.22 -6.18
CA MET A 91 1.61 -6.60 -6.64
C MET A 91 0.15 -6.88 -6.98
N GLY A 92 -0.75 -5.91 -6.87
CA GLY A 92 -2.14 -6.00 -7.32
C GLY A 92 -3.18 -6.20 -6.24
N LEU A 93 -2.83 -6.03 -4.96
CA LEU A 93 -3.81 -6.03 -3.87
C LEU A 93 -4.43 -4.63 -3.71
N THR A 94 -5.70 -4.61 -3.34
CA THR A 94 -6.43 -3.42 -2.87
C THR A 94 -6.61 -3.52 -1.36
N HIS A 95 -7.06 -2.45 -0.72
CA HIS A 95 -7.45 -2.52 0.67
C HIS A 95 -8.55 -3.56 0.88
N THR A 96 -8.49 -4.31 1.98
CA THR A 96 -9.56 -5.23 2.38
C THR A 96 -10.83 -4.50 2.72
N THR A 97 -10.69 -3.37 3.41
CA THR A 97 -11.75 -2.42 3.72
C THR A 97 -11.22 -1.01 3.46
N GLU A 98 -11.94 -0.20 2.71
CA GLU A 98 -11.66 1.22 2.51
C GLU A 98 -12.20 2.06 3.68
N PRO A 99 -11.75 3.32 3.87
CA PRO A 99 -12.21 4.20 4.97
C PRO A 99 -13.73 4.28 5.10
N ASP A 100 -14.45 4.30 3.97
CA ASP A 100 -15.90 4.44 3.93
C ASP A 100 -16.67 3.24 4.52
N GLY A 101 -16.01 2.10 4.75
CA GLY A 101 -16.61 0.87 5.24
C GLY A 101 -17.74 0.31 4.37
N VAL A 102 -17.75 0.67 3.06
CA VAL A 102 -18.70 0.16 2.06
C VAL A 102 -17.98 -0.34 0.79
N SER A 103 -16.71 -0.01 0.64
CA SER A 103 -15.85 -0.45 -0.44
C SER A 103 -14.84 -1.48 0.10
N PHE A 104 -14.76 -2.65 -0.57
CA PHE A 104 -13.97 -3.78 -0.12
C PHE A 104 -13.16 -4.38 -1.28
N ASP A 105 -12.17 -5.21 -0.96
CA ASP A 105 -11.50 -6.02 -1.98
C ASP A 105 -12.46 -7.06 -2.58
N LEU A 106 -11.95 -7.89 -3.49
CA LEU A 106 -12.76 -8.89 -4.20
C LEU A 106 -12.55 -10.32 -3.68
N PHE A 107 -11.92 -10.48 -2.51
CA PHE A 107 -11.59 -11.79 -1.98
C PHE A 107 -12.66 -12.28 -0.99
N ASP A 108 -12.99 -13.56 -1.10
CA ASP A 108 -13.99 -14.19 -0.21
C ASP A 108 -13.41 -14.57 1.16
N ASP A 109 -12.10 -14.52 1.32
CA ASP A 109 -11.37 -14.92 2.54
C ASP A 109 -10.85 -13.75 3.37
N THR A 110 -11.22 -12.52 3.01
CA THR A 110 -10.97 -11.29 3.76
C THR A 110 -12.28 -10.81 4.40
N PRO A 111 -12.33 -10.63 5.73
CA PRO A 111 -13.51 -10.07 6.39
C PRO A 111 -13.73 -8.59 6.00
N GLU A 112 -14.98 -8.15 6.00
CA GLU A 112 -15.40 -6.78 5.70
C GLU A 112 -15.70 -6.01 7.00
N CYS A 113 -15.01 -4.91 7.27
CA CYS A 113 -15.37 -4.00 8.36
C CYS A 113 -16.40 -2.97 7.87
N ARG A 114 -17.66 -3.31 7.97
CA ARG A 114 -18.77 -2.55 7.38
C ARG A 114 -19.17 -1.37 8.25
N SER A 115 -19.28 -0.17 7.66
CA SER A 115 -19.65 1.05 8.41
C SER A 115 -21.01 0.98 9.07
N ASP A 116 -21.98 0.26 8.50
CA ASP A 116 -23.29 0.08 9.12
C ASP A 116 -23.27 -0.76 10.43
N GLN A 117 -22.14 -1.37 10.76
CA GLN A 117 -21.93 -2.19 11.95
C GLN A 117 -20.81 -1.70 12.86
N TYR A 118 -19.80 -1.08 12.30
CA TYR A 118 -18.51 -0.80 12.97
C TYR A 118 -18.14 0.68 13.06
N ASP A 119 -18.74 1.60 12.32
CA ASP A 119 -18.59 3.04 12.52
C ASP A 119 -19.34 3.46 13.80
N LEU A 120 -18.70 3.25 14.95
CA LEU A 120 -19.33 3.39 16.28
C LEU A 120 -19.44 4.85 16.73
N ASP A 121 -18.59 5.70 16.24
CA ASP A 121 -18.58 7.13 16.59
C ASP A 121 -19.27 8.01 15.55
N ALA A 122 -19.75 7.40 14.45
CA ALA A 122 -20.42 8.08 13.35
C ALA A 122 -19.55 9.13 12.66
N SER A 123 -18.24 8.89 12.58
CA SER A 123 -17.28 9.75 11.87
C SER A 123 -17.48 9.70 10.35
N GLY A 124 -18.08 8.62 9.84
CA GLY A 124 -18.21 8.33 8.42
C GLY A 124 -17.05 7.50 7.86
N GLU A 125 -16.10 7.15 8.71
CA GLU A 125 -14.97 6.27 8.41
C GLU A 125 -14.93 5.12 9.41
N VAL A 126 -14.44 3.97 8.99
CA VAL A 126 -14.17 2.82 9.88
C VAL A 126 -12.68 2.79 10.20
N GLU A 127 -12.34 2.93 11.46
CA GLU A 127 -10.96 3.00 11.90
C GLU A 127 -10.44 1.66 12.42
N GLU A 128 -9.11 1.56 12.56
CA GLU A 128 -8.44 0.36 13.06
C GLU A 128 -9.05 -0.13 14.37
N HIS A 129 -9.27 0.77 15.34
CA HIS A 129 -9.75 0.41 16.68
C HIS A 129 -11.19 -0.13 16.68
N GLU A 130 -11.98 0.20 15.67
CA GLU A 130 -13.34 -0.29 15.50
C GLU A 130 -13.38 -1.66 14.80
N CYS A 131 -12.36 -1.94 13.99
CA CYS A 131 -12.25 -3.15 13.16
C CYS A 131 -11.34 -4.24 13.77
N LEU A 132 -10.90 -4.11 15.04
CA LEU A 132 -9.93 -5.01 15.69
C LEU A 132 -10.34 -6.50 15.66
N GLU A 133 -11.62 -6.79 15.83
CA GLU A 133 -12.15 -8.16 15.86
C GLU A 133 -12.49 -8.70 14.45
N VAL A 134 -12.29 -7.90 13.42
CA VAL A 134 -12.73 -8.21 12.06
C VAL A 134 -11.56 -8.22 11.09
N ASP A 135 -11.05 -7.06 10.71
CA ASP A 135 -10.17 -6.91 9.53
C ASP A 135 -8.90 -6.11 9.79
N SER A 136 -8.83 -5.28 10.83
CA SER A 136 -7.72 -4.35 11.02
C SER A 136 -6.35 -5.00 11.23
N SER A 137 -6.30 -6.31 11.50
CA SER A 137 -5.07 -7.09 11.55
C SER A 137 -4.56 -7.53 10.17
N ASN A 138 -5.33 -7.30 9.09
CA ASN A 138 -4.87 -7.60 7.75
C ASN A 138 -3.88 -6.52 7.27
N TYR A 139 -2.80 -6.96 6.61
CA TYR A 139 -1.81 -6.04 6.04
C TYR A 139 -2.40 -5.01 5.08
N MET A 140 -3.52 -5.36 4.44
CA MET A 140 -4.18 -4.52 3.45
C MET A 140 -5.38 -3.77 4.01
N PHE A 141 -5.55 -3.68 5.33
CA PHE A 141 -6.49 -2.73 5.91
C PHE A 141 -6.03 -1.29 5.57
N TRP A 142 -6.95 -0.40 5.24
CA TRP A 142 -6.63 0.95 4.73
C TRP A 142 -5.77 1.78 5.69
N GLN A 143 -6.03 1.66 6.98
CA GLN A 143 -5.27 2.34 8.02
C GLN A 143 -4.10 1.46 8.45
N GLY A 144 -2.90 1.86 8.10
CA GLY A 144 -1.70 1.13 8.50
C GLY A 144 -1.58 1.09 10.03
N SER A 145 -1.69 -0.10 10.61
CA SER A 145 -1.62 -0.23 12.05
C SER A 145 -0.20 -0.13 12.58
N GLY A 146 -0.04 0.62 13.68
CA GLY A 146 1.20 0.59 14.45
C GLY A 146 1.43 -0.74 15.20
N PHE A 147 0.50 -1.70 15.14
CA PHE A 147 0.58 -3.01 15.81
C PHE A 147 1.22 -4.06 14.91
N ILE A 148 2.53 -4.03 14.83
CA ILE A 148 3.35 -4.81 13.92
C ILE A 148 3.37 -6.32 14.25
N ASP A 149 2.88 -6.74 15.40
CA ASP A 149 3.12 -8.09 15.91
C ASP A 149 2.12 -9.17 15.43
N ASN A 150 1.00 -8.80 14.80
CA ASN A 150 -0.07 -9.75 14.46
C ASN A 150 -0.68 -9.58 13.05
N PHE A 151 0.08 -9.06 12.11
CA PHE A 151 -0.43 -8.93 10.76
C PHE A 151 -0.70 -10.27 10.09
N ILE A 152 -1.84 -10.36 9.46
CA ILE A 152 -2.25 -11.51 8.66
C ILE A 152 -2.34 -11.14 7.18
N ILE A 153 -2.22 -12.15 6.35
CA ILE A 153 -2.49 -12.10 4.92
C ILE A 153 -3.34 -13.32 4.58
N SER A 154 -4.38 -13.16 3.79
CA SER A 154 -5.26 -14.26 3.41
C SER A 154 -4.61 -15.18 2.36
N ASP A 155 -5.16 -16.37 2.19
CA ASP A 155 -4.66 -17.31 1.18
C ASP A 155 -4.83 -16.77 -0.24
N GLN A 156 -5.92 -16.06 -0.54
CA GLN A 156 -6.18 -15.45 -1.84
C GLN A 156 -5.25 -14.26 -2.09
N GLN A 157 -5.02 -13.41 -1.10
CA GLN A 157 -4.02 -12.34 -1.17
C GLN A 157 -2.62 -12.90 -1.43
N ALA A 158 -2.23 -13.92 -0.66
CA ALA A 158 -0.94 -14.59 -0.84
C ALA A 158 -0.82 -15.24 -2.22
N TRP A 159 -1.91 -15.74 -2.79
CA TRP A 159 -1.93 -16.28 -4.14
C TRP A 159 -1.69 -15.19 -5.20
N VAL A 160 -2.33 -14.02 -5.06
CA VAL A 160 -2.12 -12.87 -5.97
C VAL A 160 -0.66 -12.45 -5.95
N ILE A 161 -0.08 -12.22 -4.76
CA ILE A 161 1.33 -11.82 -4.63
C ILE A 161 2.24 -12.85 -5.31
N ARG A 162 2.08 -14.14 -5.00
CA ARG A 162 2.92 -15.20 -5.59
C ARG A 162 2.75 -15.35 -7.09
N SER A 163 1.59 -14.97 -7.63
CA SER A 163 1.29 -15.01 -9.06
C SER A 163 1.78 -13.78 -9.81
N HIS A 164 2.26 -12.76 -9.11
CA HIS A 164 2.72 -11.53 -9.73
C HIS A 164 3.92 -11.80 -10.64
N PRO A 165 3.91 -11.31 -11.89
CA PRO A 165 4.94 -11.62 -12.87
C PRO A 165 6.36 -11.23 -12.46
N LEU A 166 6.53 -10.27 -11.58
CA LEU A 166 7.83 -9.89 -11.02
C LEU A 166 8.49 -11.04 -10.25
N LEU A 167 7.67 -11.85 -9.54
CA LEU A 167 8.14 -13.02 -8.81
C LEU A 167 8.25 -14.26 -9.72
N TYR A 168 7.35 -14.38 -10.70
CA TYR A 168 7.27 -15.56 -11.56
C TYR A 168 8.41 -15.64 -12.57
N THR A 169 8.92 -14.52 -13.06
CA THR A 169 9.97 -14.49 -14.10
C THR A 169 11.34 -14.94 -13.60
N GLN A 170 11.60 -14.97 -12.28
CA GLN A 170 12.89 -15.44 -11.77
C GLN A 170 13.10 -16.96 -11.93
N HIS A 171 12.04 -17.75 -11.99
CA HIS A 171 12.15 -19.19 -12.18
C HIS A 171 12.45 -19.63 -13.62
N LEU A 172 12.20 -18.77 -14.61
CA LEU A 172 12.40 -19.12 -16.03
C LEU A 172 13.83 -18.87 -16.53
N TYR A 173 14.65 -18.13 -15.80
CA TYR A 173 16.02 -17.79 -16.20
C TYR A 173 17.11 -18.64 -15.52
N ASN A 174 16.75 -19.52 -14.59
CA ASN A 174 17.69 -20.41 -13.88
C ASN A 174 17.66 -21.86 -14.39
N LYS A 175 17.27 -22.08 -15.67
CA LYS A 175 17.40 -23.39 -16.34
C LYS A 175 18.38 -23.32 -17.47
#